data_5289f0823a73dced790d63027278d589
#
_entry.id   5289f0823a73dced790d63027278d589
#
_cell.length_a   1.000
_cell.length_b   1.000
_cell.length_c   1.000
_cell.angle_alpha   90.00
_cell.angle_beta   90.00
_cell.angle_gamma   90.00
#
_symmetry.space_group_name_H-M   'P 1'
#
loop_
_entity.id
_entity.type
_entity.pdbx_description
1 polymer ?
#
loop_
_entity_poly.entity_id
_entity_poly.type
_entity_poly.pdbx_seq_one_letter_code
_entity_poly.pdbx_strand_id
1 'polypeptide(L)'
;ALFPHMSVYDNIAFPLRLKKVPKNVIDEKVRKYVHLVQLDQHIYKKPNQLSGGQKQRVAIARALINEPKVLLLDEPLSALDAKLRSSLLIDLDNLHDKIGITFIYVTHDQSEALAVSDRIAVMNAGNVLQVGTPFEIYESPATQFVAQFIGETNLFESTVVQCEAYKVPGKPDIEHMVTLNTPALGMQAKLTGETAATREEDKNILVTDFEHTDEGQKVAFTVRPEKIRITLEEPAFAGRKDINVFKGIVEEPIYTGFQSKFYVRLENGTIVKVFKQHTNYLDDGPEIQWK
;
A
#
# COMPACT_ATOMS: atom_id res chain seq x y z
N ALA A 1 0.98 -27.85 -0.85
CA ALA A 1 2.15 -28.55 -0.30
C ALA A 1 2.82 -29.42 -1.37
N LEU A 2 4.15 -29.61 -1.30
CA LEU A 2 4.89 -30.53 -2.17
C LEU A 2 4.80 -31.96 -1.64
N PHE A 3 4.96 -32.92 -2.54
CA PHE A 3 5.10 -34.34 -2.17
C PHE A 3 6.51 -34.58 -1.62
N PRO A 4 6.68 -34.87 -0.31
CA PRO A 4 7.98 -34.86 0.34
C PRO A 4 8.92 -36.00 -0.11
N HIS A 5 8.37 -37.09 -0.60
CA HIS A 5 9.10 -38.25 -1.08
C HIS A 5 9.53 -38.18 -2.54
N MET A 6 8.98 -37.21 -3.31
CA MET A 6 9.27 -37.00 -4.73
C MET A 6 10.37 -35.95 -4.90
N SER A 7 11.18 -36.10 -5.98
CA SER A 7 12.11 -35.07 -6.42
C SER A 7 11.39 -33.80 -6.93
N VAL A 8 12.14 -32.72 -7.19
CA VAL A 8 11.62 -31.53 -7.91
C VAL A 8 11.03 -31.95 -9.24
N TYR A 9 11.78 -32.74 -10.02
CA TYR A 9 11.31 -33.27 -11.30
C TYR A 9 9.99 -34.00 -11.15
N ASP A 10 9.89 -34.94 -10.20
CA ASP A 10 8.69 -35.75 -10.02
C ASP A 10 7.48 -34.94 -9.52
N ASN A 11 7.72 -33.96 -8.64
CA ASN A 11 6.67 -33.05 -8.21
C ASN A 11 6.07 -32.27 -9.38
N ILE A 12 6.93 -31.74 -10.27
CA ILE A 12 6.48 -30.95 -11.43
C ILE A 12 5.85 -31.87 -12.49
N ALA A 13 6.42 -33.06 -12.74
CA ALA A 13 5.90 -34.02 -13.71
C ALA A 13 4.56 -34.64 -13.31
N PHE A 14 4.23 -34.64 -12.01
CA PHE A 14 3.09 -35.37 -11.46
C PHE A 14 1.75 -35.12 -12.17
N PRO A 15 1.35 -33.87 -12.44
CA PRO A 15 0.08 -33.60 -13.13
C PRO A 15 0.02 -34.20 -14.55
N LEU A 16 1.12 -34.17 -15.28
CA LEU A 16 1.19 -34.73 -16.64
C LEU A 16 1.21 -36.26 -16.65
N ARG A 17 1.83 -36.88 -15.64
CA ARG A 17 1.78 -38.34 -15.47
C ARG A 17 0.37 -38.84 -15.22
N LEU A 18 -0.43 -38.14 -14.41
CA LEU A 18 -1.84 -38.43 -14.18
C LEU A 18 -2.65 -38.36 -15.47
N LYS A 19 -2.32 -37.43 -16.37
CA LYS A 19 -2.94 -37.30 -17.69
C LYS A 19 -2.38 -38.30 -18.72
N LYS A 20 -1.47 -39.21 -18.32
CA LYS A 20 -0.84 -40.22 -19.18
C LYS A 20 -0.13 -39.60 -20.41
N VAL A 21 0.45 -38.41 -20.26
CA VAL A 21 1.24 -37.74 -21.32
C VAL A 21 2.49 -38.56 -21.62
N PRO A 22 2.94 -38.69 -22.86
CA PRO A 22 4.17 -39.40 -23.23
C PRO A 22 5.41 -38.87 -22.48
N LYS A 23 6.30 -39.81 -22.08
CA LYS A 23 7.46 -39.47 -21.22
C LYS A 23 8.42 -38.42 -21.82
N ASN A 24 8.63 -38.46 -23.12
CA ASN A 24 9.47 -37.47 -23.83
C ASN A 24 8.88 -36.05 -23.72
N VAL A 25 7.55 -35.90 -23.86
CA VAL A 25 6.85 -34.62 -23.73
C VAL A 25 6.88 -34.14 -22.26
N ILE A 26 6.76 -35.06 -21.30
CA ILE A 26 6.91 -34.73 -19.89
C ILE A 26 8.32 -34.17 -19.60
N ASP A 27 9.39 -34.85 -20.07
CA ASP A 27 10.76 -34.43 -19.82
C ASP A 27 11.04 -33.03 -20.41
N GLU A 28 10.60 -32.77 -21.63
CA GLU A 28 10.72 -31.47 -22.28
C GLU A 28 10.02 -30.37 -21.48
N LYS A 29 8.74 -30.58 -21.13
CA LYS A 29 7.95 -29.60 -20.36
C LYS A 29 8.53 -29.38 -18.97
N VAL A 30 8.92 -30.43 -18.24
CA VAL A 30 9.50 -30.28 -16.91
C VAL A 30 10.77 -29.44 -16.96
N ARG A 31 11.69 -29.71 -17.91
CA ARG A 31 12.90 -28.91 -18.04
C ARG A 31 12.62 -27.45 -18.38
N LYS A 32 11.66 -27.17 -19.27
CA LYS A 32 11.19 -25.81 -19.59
C LYS A 32 10.72 -25.07 -18.33
N TYR A 33 9.84 -25.68 -17.52
CA TYR A 33 9.29 -25.02 -16.33
C TYR A 33 10.29 -24.96 -15.17
N VAL A 34 11.19 -25.93 -15.03
CA VAL A 34 12.31 -25.88 -14.07
C VAL A 34 13.25 -24.72 -14.40
N HIS A 35 13.57 -24.53 -15.67
CA HIS A 35 14.38 -23.40 -16.14
C HIS A 35 13.67 -22.06 -15.91
N LEU A 36 12.38 -21.98 -16.21
CA LEU A 36 11.56 -20.79 -16.02
C LEU A 36 11.57 -20.28 -14.56
N VAL A 37 11.56 -21.22 -13.60
CA VAL A 37 11.61 -20.90 -12.15
C VAL A 37 13.04 -20.95 -11.57
N GLN A 38 14.08 -21.04 -12.41
CA GLN A 38 15.49 -21.02 -12.03
C GLN A 38 15.90 -22.12 -11.04
N LEU A 39 15.45 -23.35 -11.28
CA LEU A 39 15.74 -24.52 -10.43
C LEU A 39 16.54 -25.62 -11.14
N ASP A 40 17.22 -25.32 -12.24
CA ASP A 40 17.96 -26.29 -13.07
C ASP A 40 18.93 -27.17 -12.25
N GLN A 41 19.68 -26.53 -11.33
CA GLN A 41 20.65 -27.23 -10.47
C GLN A 41 19.98 -28.07 -9.36
N HIS A 42 18.68 -27.95 -9.17
CA HIS A 42 17.94 -28.58 -8.08
C HIS A 42 16.93 -29.62 -8.54
N ILE A 43 16.89 -29.94 -9.85
CA ILE A 43 15.86 -30.77 -10.48
C ILE A 43 15.68 -32.16 -9.85
N TYR A 44 16.76 -32.75 -9.31
CA TYR A 44 16.71 -34.08 -8.67
C TYR A 44 16.68 -34.04 -7.14
N LYS A 45 16.76 -32.83 -6.53
CA LYS A 45 16.64 -32.69 -5.07
C LYS A 45 15.23 -33.00 -4.57
N LYS A 46 15.14 -33.43 -3.32
CA LYS A 46 13.87 -33.60 -2.62
C LYS A 46 13.51 -32.30 -1.87
N PRO A 47 12.22 -32.09 -1.50
CA PRO A 47 11.77 -30.88 -0.80
C PRO A 47 12.52 -30.56 0.51
N ASN A 48 12.98 -31.58 1.25
CA ASN A 48 13.78 -31.38 2.47
C ASN A 48 15.18 -30.79 2.23
N GLN A 49 15.66 -30.79 1.00
CA GLN A 49 16.95 -30.25 0.57
C GLN A 49 16.82 -28.85 -0.04
N LEU A 50 15.62 -28.25 0.01
CA LEU A 50 15.30 -26.97 -0.61
C LEU A 50 14.98 -25.91 0.45
N SER A 51 15.36 -24.64 0.16
CA SER A 51 14.89 -23.50 0.93
C SER A 51 13.37 -23.30 0.79
N GLY A 52 12.77 -22.47 1.65
CA GLY A 52 11.34 -22.12 1.58
C GLY A 52 10.97 -21.54 0.21
N GLY A 53 11.74 -20.58 -0.30
CA GLY A 53 11.50 -19.99 -1.61
C GLY A 53 11.67 -20.97 -2.77
N GLN A 54 12.65 -21.89 -2.70
CA GLN A 54 12.80 -22.94 -3.70
C GLN A 54 11.60 -23.90 -3.71
N LYS A 55 11.09 -24.26 -2.54
CA LYS A 55 9.85 -25.06 -2.44
C LYS A 55 8.66 -24.36 -3.08
N GLN A 56 8.54 -23.04 -2.87
CA GLN A 56 7.47 -22.22 -3.47
C GLN A 56 7.58 -22.21 -4.99
N ARG A 57 8.77 -21.98 -5.54
CA ARG A 57 9.01 -22.03 -7.00
C ARG A 57 8.67 -23.42 -7.61
N VAL A 58 8.95 -24.53 -6.91
CA VAL A 58 8.53 -25.87 -7.34
C VAL A 58 7.02 -25.99 -7.38
N ALA A 59 6.31 -25.46 -6.36
CA ALA A 59 4.85 -25.52 -6.31
C ALA A 59 4.21 -24.73 -7.46
N ILE A 60 4.76 -23.56 -7.78
CA ILE A 60 4.34 -22.72 -8.92
C ILE A 60 4.59 -23.46 -10.24
N ALA A 61 5.80 -23.99 -10.47
CA ALA A 61 6.12 -24.73 -11.68
C ALA A 61 5.20 -25.94 -11.88
N ARG A 62 4.85 -26.65 -10.78
CA ARG A 62 3.89 -27.77 -10.81
C ARG A 62 2.48 -27.31 -11.20
N ALA A 63 2.05 -26.14 -10.77
CA ALA A 63 0.75 -25.58 -11.16
C ALA A 63 0.75 -25.15 -12.63
N LEU A 64 1.83 -24.55 -13.09
CA LEU A 64 1.99 -24.01 -14.43
C LEU A 64 2.19 -25.06 -15.53
N ILE A 65 2.70 -26.27 -15.21
CA ILE A 65 3.00 -27.28 -16.22
C ILE A 65 1.79 -27.75 -17.02
N ASN A 66 0.59 -27.53 -16.47
CA ASN A 66 -0.68 -27.80 -17.15
C ASN A 66 -1.10 -26.67 -18.10
N GLU A 67 -0.34 -25.60 -18.20
CA GLU A 67 -0.61 -24.41 -19.01
C GLU A 67 -2.02 -23.84 -18.74
N PRO A 68 -2.33 -23.51 -17.46
CA PRO A 68 -3.63 -22.97 -17.10
C PRO A 68 -3.81 -21.56 -17.67
N LYS A 69 -5.06 -21.13 -17.86
CA LYS A 69 -5.39 -19.74 -18.22
C LYS A 69 -5.33 -18.80 -17.01
N VAL A 70 -5.55 -19.34 -15.82
CA VAL A 70 -5.56 -18.62 -14.55
C VAL A 70 -4.75 -19.39 -13.52
N LEU A 71 -3.83 -18.72 -12.82
CA LEU A 71 -3.10 -19.27 -11.68
C LEU A 71 -3.63 -18.63 -10.39
N LEU A 72 -4.09 -19.49 -9.48
CA LEU A 72 -4.53 -19.05 -8.15
C LEU A 72 -3.39 -19.26 -7.13
N LEU A 73 -2.98 -18.19 -6.47
CA LEU A 73 -1.95 -18.14 -5.43
C LEU A 73 -2.60 -17.72 -4.11
N ASP A 74 -2.76 -18.66 -3.21
CA ASP A 74 -3.35 -18.43 -1.89
C ASP A 74 -2.25 -18.28 -0.84
N GLU A 75 -2.06 -17.08 -0.35
CA GLU A 75 -1.00 -16.67 0.61
C GLU A 75 0.40 -17.25 0.28
N PRO A 76 0.91 -17.09 -0.93
CA PRO A 76 2.07 -17.86 -1.38
C PRO A 76 3.35 -17.52 -0.62
N LEU A 77 3.44 -16.37 0.04
CA LEU A 77 4.67 -15.88 0.70
C LEU A 77 4.56 -15.78 2.22
N SER A 78 3.41 -16.14 2.81
CA SER A 78 3.11 -15.96 4.24
C SER A 78 4.10 -16.66 5.19
N ALA A 79 4.66 -17.80 4.78
CA ALA A 79 5.58 -18.59 5.59
C ALA A 79 7.07 -18.19 5.46
N LEU A 80 7.37 -17.07 4.78
CA LEU A 80 8.74 -16.65 4.46
C LEU A 80 9.18 -15.43 5.28
N ASP A 81 10.49 -15.34 5.55
CA ASP A 81 11.08 -14.12 6.13
C ASP A 81 11.01 -12.93 5.17
N ALA A 82 11.09 -11.71 5.70
CA ALA A 82 10.88 -10.48 4.95
C ALA A 82 11.84 -10.31 3.75
N LYS A 83 13.13 -10.71 3.89
CA LYS A 83 14.12 -10.58 2.83
C LYS A 83 13.83 -11.54 1.67
N LEU A 84 13.49 -12.78 2.00
CA LEU A 84 13.15 -13.80 1.01
C LEU A 84 11.82 -13.47 0.33
N ARG A 85 10.87 -12.94 1.08
CA ARG A 85 9.56 -12.48 0.58
C ARG A 85 9.71 -11.40 -0.49
N SER A 86 10.47 -10.34 -0.22
CA SER A 86 10.73 -9.26 -1.18
C SER A 86 11.40 -9.76 -2.47
N SER A 87 12.37 -10.68 -2.37
CA SER A 87 13.00 -11.27 -3.54
C SER A 87 12.02 -12.10 -4.37
N LEU A 88 11.16 -12.88 -3.71
CA LEU A 88 10.18 -13.73 -4.41
C LEU A 88 9.02 -12.95 -5.02
N LEU A 89 8.65 -11.79 -4.47
CA LEU A 89 7.69 -10.89 -5.10
C LEU A 89 8.18 -10.44 -6.47
N ILE A 90 9.43 -10.00 -6.56
CA ILE A 90 10.07 -9.61 -7.84
C ILE A 90 10.12 -10.80 -8.80
N ASP A 91 10.43 -12.00 -8.30
CA ASP A 91 10.47 -13.20 -9.13
C ASP A 91 9.08 -13.58 -9.66
N LEU A 92 8.02 -13.41 -8.86
CA LEU A 92 6.64 -13.67 -9.26
C LEU A 92 6.15 -12.68 -10.31
N ASP A 93 6.47 -11.41 -10.16
CA ASP A 93 6.16 -10.36 -11.12
C ASP A 93 6.84 -10.63 -12.47
N ASN A 94 8.15 -10.88 -12.47
CA ASN A 94 8.88 -11.28 -13.66
C ASN A 94 8.35 -12.59 -14.30
N LEU A 95 7.84 -13.51 -13.49
CA LEU A 95 7.26 -14.76 -13.96
C LEU A 95 5.91 -14.52 -14.63
N HIS A 96 5.08 -13.66 -14.06
CA HIS A 96 3.82 -13.21 -14.62
C HIS A 96 4.01 -12.61 -16.01
N ASP A 97 4.94 -11.66 -16.15
CA ASP A 97 5.26 -11.01 -17.43
C ASP A 97 5.72 -12.00 -18.51
N LYS A 98 6.55 -12.99 -18.12
CA LYS A 98 7.05 -14.00 -19.05
C LYS A 98 5.99 -14.99 -19.54
N ILE A 99 5.02 -15.29 -18.68
CA ILE A 99 3.99 -16.31 -18.99
C ILE A 99 2.77 -15.68 -19.65
N GLY A 100 2.38 -14.46 -19.25
CA GLY A 100 1.25 -13.73 -19.82
C GLY A 100 -0.12 -14.32 -19.52
N ILE A 101 -0.29 -15.04 -18.39
CA ILE A 101 -1.58 -15.56 -17.93
C ILE A 101 -2.09 -14.76 -16.73
N THR A 102 -3.38 -14.83 -16.46
CA THR A 102 -3.95 -14.16 -15.29
C THR A 102 -3.52 -14.83 -13.99
N PHE A 103 -2.94 -14.04 -13.07
CA PHE A 103 -2.71 -14.46 -11.69
C PHE A 103 -3.79 -13.89 -10.78
N ILE A 104 -4.34 -14.74 -9.92
CA ILE A 104 -5.17 -14.29 -8.78
C ILE A 104 -4.34 -14.54 -7.51
N TYR A 105 -3.91 -13.45 -6.90
CA TYR A 105 -3.04 -13.45 -5.74
C TYR A 105 -3.84 -13.09 -4.49
N VAL A 106 -3.99 -14.01 -3.56
CA VAL A 106 -4.66 -13.78 -2.27
C VAL A 106 -3.60 -13.56 -1.21
N THR A 107 -3.66 -12.43 -0.52
CA THR A 107 -2.76 -12.09 0.58
C THR A 107 -3.46 -11.22 1.62
N HIS A 108 -2.98 -11.28 2.85
CA HIS A 108 -3.31 -10.31 3.90
C HIS A 108 -2.23 -9.22 4.05
N ASP A 109 -1.11 -9.33 3.33
CA ASP A 109 -0.06 -8.32 3.31
C ASP A 109 -0.36 -7.27 2.24
N GLN A 110 -0.66 -6.06 2.70
CA GLN A 110 -1.02 -4.93 1.85
C GLN A 110 0.14 -4.52 0.94
N SER A 111 1.38 -4.61 1.44
CA SER A 111 2.57 -4.24 0.68
C SER A 111 2.79 -5.18 -0.50
N GLU A 112 2.48 -6.48 -0.34
CA GLU A 112 2.51 -7.43 -1.44
C GLU A 112 1.50 -7.06 -2.52
N ALA A 113 0.24 -6.82 -2.12
CA ALA A 113 -0.81 -6.47 -3.06
C ALA A 113 -0.50 -5.18 -3.84
N LEU A 114 -0.06 -4.12 -3.13
CA LEU A 114 0.29 -2.85 -3.75
C LEU A 114 1.49 -2.93 -4.70
N ALA A 115 2.43 -3.86 -4.45
CA ALA A 115 3.67 -3.95 -5.21
C ALA A 115 3.55 -4.69 -6.55
N VAL A 116 2.69 -5.73 -6.62
CA VAL A 116 2.70 -6.66 -7.78
C VAL A 116 1.36 -6.77 -8.52
N SER A 117 0.32 -6.06 -8.10
CA SER A 117 -1.00 -6.22 -8.70
C SER A 117 -1.31 -5.13 -9.72
N ASP A 118 -1.86 -5.48 -10.88
CA ASP A 118 -2.49 -4.52 -11.79
C ASP A 118 -3.80 -3.98 -11.21
N ARG A 119 -4.54 -4.85 -10.51
CA ARG A 119 -5.80 -4.53 -9.84
C ARG A 119 -5.91 -5.23 -8.49
N ILE A 120 -6.46 -4.52 -7.51
CA ILE A 120 -6.68 -5.00 -6.15
C ILE A 120 -8.18 -5.03 -5.87
N ALA A 121 -8.66 -6.14 -5.32
CA ALA A 121 -10.00 -6.25 -4.74
C ALA A 121 -9.87 -6.28 -3.22
N VAL A 122 -10.35 -5.25 -2.53
CA VAL A 122 -10.42 -5.22 -1.06
C VAL A 122 -11.69 -5.89 -0.60
N MET A 123 -11.54 -6.91 0.24
CA MET A 123 -12.66 -7.72 0.74
C MET A 123 -12.81 -7.57 2.25
N ASN A 124 -14.04 -7.52 2.72
CA ASN A 124 -14.38 -7.58 4.15
C ASN A 124 -15.68 -8.34 4.36
N ALA A 125 -15.71 -9.26 5.32
CA ALA A 125 -16.87 -10.04 5.69
C ALA A 125 -17.59 -10.70 4.48
N GLY A 126 -16.81 -11.21 3.51
CA GLY A 126 -17.31 -11.85 2.30
C GLY A 126 -17.78 -10.91 1.18
N ASN A 127 -17.74 -9.59 1.39
CA ASN A 127 -18.10 -8.61 0.39
C ASN A 127 -16.86 -7.95 -0.23
N VAL A 128 -16.93 -7.64 -1.51
CA VAL A 128 -15.94 -6.82 -2.21
C VAL A 128 -16.32 -5.35 -1.97
N LEU A 129 -15.46 -4.60 -1.28
CA LEU A 129 -15.72 -3.19 -0.94
C LEU A 129 -15.24 -2.22 -2.01
N GLN A 130 -14.11 -2.55 -2.63
CA GLN A 130 -13.54 -1.74 -3.72
C GLN A 130 -12.69 -2.62 -4.63
N VAL A 131 -12.70 -2.31 -5.93
CA VAL A 131 -11.79 -2.90 -6.92
C VAL A 131 -11.19 -1.76 -7.73
N GLY A 132 -9.86 -1.68 -7.77
CA GLY A 132 -9.15 -0.63 -8.49
C GLY A 132 -7.67 -0.96 -8.69
N THR A 133 -6.96 -0.06 -9.33
CA THR A 133 -5.49 -0.08 -9.38
C THR A 133 -4.90 0.14 -7.98
N PRO A 134 -3.63 -0.24 -7.72
CA PRO A 134 -2.96 0.08 -6.47
C PRO A 134 -3.05 1.56 -6.09
N PHE A 135 -2.91 2.45 -7.06
CA PHE A 135 -3.03 3.89 -6.87
C PHE A 135 -4.44 4.31 -6.40
N GLU A 136 -5.49 3.84 -7.08
CA GLU A 136 -6.88 4.15 -6.72
C GLU A 136 -7.23 3.64 -5.32
N ILE A 137 -6.81 2.41 -4.98
CA ILE A 137 -7.06 1.82 -3.66
C ILE A 137 -6.36 2.60 -2.54
N TYR A 138 -5.14 3.11 -2.80
CA TYR A 138 -4.35 3.82 -1.79
C TYR A 138 -4.74 5.30 -1.66
N GLU A 139 -4.86 6.01 -2.79
CA GLU A 139 -5.08 7.47 -2.81
C GLU A 139 -6.58 7.86 -2.78
N SER A 140 -7.47 6.98 -3.28
CA SER A 140 -8.92 7.25 -3.38
C SER A 140 -9.75 6.10 -2.79
N PRO A 141 -9.59 5.80 -1.48
CA PRO A 141 -10.33 4.71 -0.85
C PRO A 141 -11.84 5.02 -0.80
N ALA A 142 -12.67 4.08 -1.27
CA ALA A 142 -14.11 4.25 -1.36
C ALA A 142 -14.83 4.23 0.00
N THR A 143 -14.20 3.69 1.05
CA THR A 143 -14.79 3.60 2.39
C THR A 143 -13.74 3.84 3.47
N GLN A 144 -14.19 4.20 4.67
CA GLN A 144 -13.34 4.30 5.86
C GLN A 144 -12.57 3.00 6.12
N PHE A 145 -13.22 1.85 5.91
CA PHE A 145 -12.57 0.55 6.08
C PHE A 145 -11.40 0.39 5.13
N VAL A 146 -11.59 0.67 3.85
CA VAL A 146 -10.50 0.58 2.85
C VAL A 146 -9.35 1.52 3.21
N ALA A 147 -9.67 2.77 3.58
CA ALA A 147 -8.68 3.76 3.98
C ALA A 147 -7.82 3.31 5.17
N GLN A 148 -8.43 2.71 6.18
CA GLN A 148 -7.76 2.23 7.39
C GLN A 148 -7.09 0.87 7.20
N PHE A 149 -7.64 0.03 6.32
CA PHE A 149 -7.09 -1.28 6.03
C PHE A 149 -5.84 -1.20 5.15
N ILE A 150 -5.81 -0.29 4.17
CA ILE A 150 -4.67 -0.12 3.26
C ILE A 150 -3.73 0.97 3.78
N GLY A 151 -2.70 0.56 4.51
CA GLY A 151 -1.71 1.45 5.09
C GLY A 151 -2.19 2.22 6.32
N GLU A 152 -1.28 2.95 6.94
CA GLU A 152 -1.62 3.83 8.05
C GLU A 152 -2.29 5.11 7.52
N THR A 153 -3.28 5.62 8.25
CA THR A 153 -3.94 6.88 7.91
C THR A 153 -4.39 7.63 9.16
N ASN A 154 -4.51 8.95 9.05
CA ASN A 154 -5.26 9.78 9.97
C ASN A 154 -6.68 9.90 9.43
N LEU A 155 -7.68 9.59 10.25
CA LEU A 155 -9.10 9.67 9.90
C LEU A 155 -9.76 10.74 10.75
N PHE A 156 -10.51 11.63 10.12
CA PHE A 156 -11.23 12.73 10.79
C PHE A 156 -12.68 12.78 10.35
N GLU A 157 -13.57 12.86 11.33
CA GLU A 157 -14.99 13.15 11.09
C GLU A 157 -15.20 14.65 10.99
N SER A 158 -16.01 15.09 10.04
CA SER A 158 -16.20 16.49 9.69
C SER A 158 -17.60 16.75 9.17
N THR A 159 -17.95 18.04 9.12
CA THR A 159 -19.19 18.50 8.49
C THR A 159 -18.83 19.46 7.36
N VAL A 160 -19.46 19.30 6.21
CA VAL A 160 -19.26 20.19 5.06
C VAL A 160 -19.84 21.56 5.38
N VAL A 161 -19.01 22.60 5.25
CA VAL A 161 -19.41 24.00 5.42
C VAL A 161 -19.72 24.62 4.07
N GLN A 162 -18.90 24.30 3.04
CA GLN A 162 -19.00 24.85 1.71
C GLN A 162 -18.36 23.90 0.69
N CYS A 163 -18.92 23.81 -0.50
CA CYS A 163 -18.37 23.05 -1.61
C CYS A 163 -18.40 23.89 -2.88
N GLU A 164 -17.25 24.20 -3.43
CA GLU A 164 -17.09 25.00 -4.65
C GLU A 164 -16.38 24.20 -5.74
N ALA A 165 -16.88 24.31 -6.98
CA ALA A 165 -16.20 23.73 -8.11
C ALA A 165 -14.83 24.41 -8.32
N TYR A 166 -13.76 23.62 -8.39
CA TYR A 166 -12.40 24.10 -8.54
C TYR A 166 -11.74 23.48 -9.77
N LYS A 167 -11.24 24.30 -10.65
CA LYS A 167 -10.49 23.84 -11.82
C LYS A 167 -9.00 23.92 -11.57
N VAL A 168 -8.37 22.75 -11.42
CA VAL A 168 -6.92 22.69 -11.29
C VAL A 168 -6.26 23.05 -12.62
N PRO A 169 -5.36 24.05 -12.67
CA PRO A 169 -4.64 24.40 -13.89
C PRO A 169 -3.87 23.18 -14.44
N GLY A 170 -4.14 22.84 -15.71
CA GLY A 170 -3.46 21.74 -16.41
C GLY A 170 -4.09 20.36 -16.25
N LYS A 171 -5.18 20.20 -15.49
CA LYS A 171 -5.96 18.97 -15.41
C LYS A 171 -7.27 19.10 -16.21
N PRO A 172 -7.75 18.03 -16.88
CA PRO A 172 -9.01 18.06 -17.65
C PRO A 172 -10.24 18.06 -16.75
N ASP A 173 -10.16 17.46 -15.56
CA ASP A 173 -11.29 17.22 -14.69
C ASP A 173 -11.54 18.40 -13.73
N ILE A 174 -12.81 18.58 -13.35
CA ILE A 174 -13.23 19.54 -12.34
C ILE A 174 -13.09 18.83 -10.99
N GLU A 175 -12.29 19.40 -10.12
CA GLU A 175 -12.24 19.01 -8.71
C GLU A 175 -13.14 19.98 -7.90
N HIS A 176 -13.52 19.59 -6.71
CA HIS A 176 -14.25 20.46 -5.79
C HIS A 176 -13.34 20.85 -4.64
N MET A 177 -13.34 22.14 -4.29
CA MET A 177 -12.74 22.66 -3.07
C MET A 177 -13.80 22.58 -1.98
N VAL A 178 -13.59 21.74 -0.98
CA VAL A 178 -14.55 21.51 0.10
C VAL A 178 -13.99 22.10 1.39
N THR A 179 -14.74 22.99 1.99
CA THR A 179 -14.44 23.53 3.33
C THR A 179 -15.13 22.64 4.37
N LEU A 180 -14.36 22.06 5.25
CA LEU A 180 -14.81 21.12 6.27
C LEU A 180 -14.63 21.70 7.67
N ASN A 181 -15.68 21.71 8.48
CA ASN A 181 -15.56 21.91 9.93
C ASN A 181 -15.11 20.59 10.57
N THR A 182 -13.91 20.58 11.14
CA THR A 182 -13.25 19.39 11.68
C THR A 182 -12.86 19.60 13.15
N PRO A 183 -13.76 19.35 14.10
CA PRO A 183 -13.51 19.59 15.52
C PRO A 183 -12.28 18.85 16.07
N ALA A 184 -11.99 17.68 15.53
CA ALA A 184 -10.84 16.88 15.94
C ALA A 184 -9.47 17.52 15.62
N LEU A 185 -9.39 18.43 14.66
CA LEU A 185 -8.13 19.14 14.35
C LEU A 185 -7.96 20.43 15.18
N GLY A 186 -9.01 20.90 15.86
CA GLY A 186 -8.94 22.13 16.63
C GLY A 186 -8.78 23.37 15.73
N MET A 187 -8.12 24.41 16.25
CA MET A 187 -7.90 25.66 15.52
C MET A 187 -6.66 25.54 14.60
N GLN A 188 -6.79 26.08 13.38
CA GLN A 188 -5.63 26.25 12.51
C GLN A 188 -4.67 27.31 13.08
N ALA A 189 -3.37 27.08 12.95
CA ALA A 189 -2.39 28.10 13.23
C ALA A 189 -2.45 29.17 12.13
N LYS A 190 -2.84 30.39 12.47
CA LYS A 190 -2.78 31.53 11.55
C LYS A 190 -1.30 31.81 11.22
N LEU A 191 -0.97 31.68 9.95
CA LEU A 191 0.32 32.13 9.40
C LEU A 191 0.22 33.66 9.25
N THR A 192 0.89 34.41 10.10
CA THR A 192 1.05 35.86 10.13
C THR A 192 0.02 36.69 10.92
N GLY A 193 0.49 37.30 12.00
CA GLY A 193 0.26 38.67 12.45
C GLY A 193 -1.15 39.19 12.73
N GLU A 194 -2.20 38.48 12.44
CA GLU A 194 -3.56 38.90 12.76
C GLU A 194 -4.00 38.35 14.11
N THR A 195 -4.37 39.26 14.97
CA THR A 195 -4.95 39.01 16.29
C THR A 195 -6.09 38.00 16.22
N ALA A 196 -6.06 37.05 17.14
CA ALA A 196 -7.06 36.02 17.32
C ALA A 196 -8.50 36.59 17.37
N ALA A 197 -9.15 36.58 16.24
CA ALA A 197 -10.59 36.84 16.14
C ALA A 197 -11.28 35.54 15.74
N THR A 198 -11.73 34.84 16.76
CA THR A 198 -12.97 34.06 16.93
C THR A 198 -13.41 33.15 15.77
N ARG A 199 -13.29 31.88 15.91
CA ARG A 199 -13.66 30.83 16.82
C ARG A 199 -14.32 29.62 16.19
N GLU A 200 -15.23 29.68 15.20
CA GLU A 200 -15.77 28.53 14.47
C GLU A 200 -15.08 28.32 13.12
N GLU A 201 -14.74 29.43 12.46
CA GLU A 201 -14.00 29.43 11.18
C GLU A 201 -12.58 28.83 11.30
N ASP A 202 -11.98 28.93 12.47
CA ASP A 202 -10.62 28.41 12.73
C ASP A 202 -10.53 26.87 12.75
N LYS A 203 -11.68 26.19 12.82
CA LYS A 203 -11.76 24.72 12.73
C LYS A 203 -11.97 24.20 11.30
N ASN A 204 -12.15 25.14 10.37
CA ASN A 204 -12.40 24.81 8.98
C ASN A 204 -11.09 24.50 8.28
N ILE A 205 -11.07 23.38 7.56
CA ILE A 205 -9.96 22.98 6.71
C ILE A 205 -10.42 22.88 5.27
N LEU A 206 -9.49 23.03 4.35
CA LEU A 206 -9.74 22.88 2.93
C LEU A 206 -9.24 21.52 2.47
N VAL A 207 -10.10 20.79 1.78
CA VAL A 207 -9.75 19.54 1.09
C VAL A 207 -10.22 19.60 -0.36
N THR A 208 -9.66 18.79 -1.22
CA THR A 208 -10.13 18.62 -2.60
C THR A 208 -10.85 17.29 -2.72
N ASP A 209 -11.95 17.27 -3.46
CA ASP A 209 -12.71 16.07 -3.78
C ASP A 209 -13.06 16.05 -5.27
N PHE A 210 -13.27 14.87 -5.83
CA PHE A 210 -13.73 14.68 -7.20
C PHE A 210 -15.26 14.75 -7.32
N GLU A 211 -15.98 14.57 -6.21
CA GLU A 211 -17.42 14.58 -6.15
C GLU A 211 -17.95 15.82 -5.42
N HIS A 212 -19.12 16.29 -5.84
CA HIS A 212 -19.82 17.35 -5.14
C HIS A 212 -20.42 16.82 -3.82
N THR A 213 -20.23 17.58 -2.75
CA THR A 213 -20.81 17.29 -1.42
C THR A 213 -21.73 18.42 -0.99
N ASP A 214 -22.85 18.06 -0.36
CA ASP A 214 -23.85 19.04 0.11
C ASP A 214 -23.42 19.70 1.42
N GLU A 215 -23.75 20.99 1.59
CA GLU A 215 -23.54 21.72 2.84
C GLU A 215 -24.30 21.05 4.00
N GLY A 216 -23.66 20.94 5.14
CA GLY A 216 -24.19 20.25 6.33
C GLY A 216 -24.06 18.72 6.30
N GLN A 217 -23.58 18.14 5.21
CA GLN A 217 -23.32 16.71 5.12
C GLN A 217 -22.23 16.30 6.10
N LYS A 218 -22.43 15.19 6.82
CA LYS A 218 -21.40 14.56 7.63
C LYS A 218 -20.53 13.70 6.75
N VAL A 219 -19.25 13.96 6.77
CA VAL A 219 -18.23 13.26 5.97
C VAL A 219 -17.07 12.82 6.86
N ALA A 220 -16.32 11.84 6.40
CA ALA A 220 -15.02 11.51 6.96
C ALA A 220 -13.98 11.67 5.87
N PHE A 221 -12.86 12.29 6.21
CA PHE A 221 -11.71 12.35 5.30
C PHE A 221 -10.48 11.74 5.93
N THR A 222 -9.55 11.34 5.10
CA THR A 222 -8.30 10.72 5.54
C THR A 222 -7.11 11.48 5.03
N VAL A 223 -6.04 11.50 5.83
CA VAL A 223 -4.75 12.05 5.43
C VAL A 223 -3.67 11.02 5.74
N ARG A 224 -2.95 10.61 4.71
CA ARG A 224 -1.81 9.69 4.89
C ARG A 224 -0.70 10.39 5.68
N PRO A 225 -0.07 9.70 6.65
CA PRO A 225 0.98 10.31 7.50
C PRO A 225 2.16 10.89 6.72
N GLU A 226 2.53 10.29 5.60
CA GLU A 226 3.61 10.75 4.71
C GLU A 226 3.25 11.98 3.85
N LYS A 227 1.97 12.33 3.77
CA LYS A 227 1.49 13.55 3.10
C LYS A 227 1.54 14.77 4.03
N ILE A 228 1.78 14.58 5.32
CA ILE A 228 1.86 15.65 6.31
C ILE A 228 3.32 16.06 6.47
N ARG A 229 3.60 17.34 6.27
CA ARG A 229 4.93 17.90 6.52
C ARG A 229 5.03 18.39 7.97
N ILE A 230 6.10 18.02 8.65
CA ILE A 230 6.44 18.51 9.99
C ILE A 230 7.66 19.46 9.90
N THR A 231 7.59 20.62 10.58
CA THR A 231 8.67 21.61 10.66
C THR A 231 8.75 22.13 12.09
N LEU A 232 9.96 22.55 12.53
CA LEU A 232 10.14 23.19 13.84
C LEU A 232 9.81 24.69 13.80
N GLU A 233 10.05 25.31 12.65
CA GLU A 233 9.76 26.72 12.41
C GLU A 233 8.45 26.89 11.65
N GLU A 234 7.83 28.05 11.83
CA GLU A 234 6.64 28.41 11.09
C GLU A 234 6.96 28.47 9.59
N PRO A 235 6.28 27.69 8.74
CA PRO A 235 6.60 27.66 7.33
C PRO A 235 6.25 28.97 6.64
N ALA A 236 7.17 29.52 5.84
CA ALA A 236 6.97 30.74 5.07
C ALA A 236 6.07 30.49 3.83
N PHE A 237 4.78 30.29 4.04
CA PHE A 237 3.78 30.08 2.98
C PHE A 237 2.98 31.35 2.68
N ALA A 238 3.64 32.51 2.70
CA ALA A 238 2.99 33.79 2.48
C ALA A 238 2.05 33.75 1.25
N GLY A 239 0.75 33.95 1.48
CA GLY A 239 -0.27 34.06 0.43
C GLY A 239 -0.89 32.75 -0.07
N ARG A 240 -0.50 31.58 0.41
CA ARG A 240 -1.13 30.31 0.02
C ARG A 240 -2.35 30.03 0.89
N LYS A 241 -3.53 29.92 0.23
CA LYS A 241 -4.81 29.57 0.87
C LYS A 241 -5.12 28.05 0.82
N ASP A 242 -4.31 27.29 0.10
CA ASP A 242 -4.50 25.87 -0.17
C ASP A 242 -3.75 24.95 0.81
N ILE A 243 -3.26 25.51 1.93
CA ILE A 243 -2.48 24.75 2.93
C ILE A 243 -3.11 24.92 4.30
N ASN A 244 -3.39 23.79 4.94
CA ASN A 244 -3.81 23.74 6.34
C ASN A 244 -2.58 23.60 7.24
N VAL A 245 -2.46 24.44 8.29
CA VAL A 245 -1.31 24.45 9.20
C VAL A 245 -1.82 24.33 10.64
N PHE A 246 -1.24 23.39 11.39
CA PHE A 246 -1.58 23.14 12.79
C PHE A 246 -0.32 23.20 13.65
N LYS A 247 -0.49 23.65 14.91
CA LYS A 247 0.56 23.53 15.93
C LYS A 247 0.33 22.30 16.77
N GLY A 248 1.41 21.65 17.17
CA GLY A 248 1.33 20.48 18.04
C GLY A 248 2.66 20.20 18.72
N ILE A 249 2.62 19.27 19.66
CA ILE A 249 3.79 18.81 20.40
C ILE A 249 4.08 17.36 19.98
N VAL A 250 5.33 17.10 19.60
CA VAL A 250 5.79 15.74 19.33
C VAL A 250 5.87 14.98 20.62
N GLU A 251 5.08 13.90 20.76
CA GLU A 251 5.09 13.08 21.97
C GLU A 251 6.13 11.97 21.90
N GLU A 252 6.13 11.22 20.83
CA GLU A 252 6.96 10.03 20.68
C GLU A 252 7.44 9.89 19.24
N PRO A 253 8.73 10.06 19.00
CA PRO A 253 9.35 9.78 17.72
C PRO A 253 9.84 8.34 17.68
N ILE A 254 9.49 7.60 16.61
CA ILE A 254 9.95 6.24 16.39
C ILE A 254 10.79 6.21 15.11
N TYR A 255 12.08 5.91 15.27
CA TYR A 255 12.99 5.75 14.15
C TYR A 255 12.93 4.32 13.59
N THR A 256 12.70 4.18 12.28
CA THR A 256 12.64 2.87 11.61
C THR A 256 13.70 2.68 10.51
N GLY A 257 14.78 3.47 10.53
CA GLY A 257 15.87 3.43 9.56
C GLY A 257 15.63 4.36 8.38
N PHE A 258 14.72 4.02 7.47
CA PHE A 258 14.43 4.82 6.28
C PHE A 258 13.44 5.97 6.52
N GLN A 259 12.71 5.92 7.64
CA GLN A 259 11.75 6.96 8.04
C GLN A 259 11.69 7.12 9.55
N SER A 260 11.22 8.28 10.01
CA SER A 260 10.75 8.51 11.38
C SER A 260 9.26 8.66 11.41
N LYS A 261 8.62 8.02 12.40
CA LYS A 261 7.20 8.17 12.70
C LYS A 261 7.07 9.10 13.89
N PHE A 262 6.25 10.15 13.75
CA PHE A 262 5.97 11.10 14.81
C PHE A 262 4.50 11.01 15.20
N TYR A 263 4.24 11.00 16.50
CA TYR A 263 2.92 11.18 17.08
C TYR A 263 2.85 12.61 17.61
N VAL A 264 2.06 13.44 16.94
CA VAL A 264 1.96 14.87 17.24
C VAL A 264 0.63 15.13 17.92
N ARG A 265 0.69 15.58 19.19
CA ARG A 265 -0.50 16.00 19.92
C ARG A 265 -0.82 17.44 19.57
N LEU A 266 -2.00 17.68 19.02
CA LEU A 266 -2.56 19.00 18.78
C LEU A 266 -3.06 19.64 20.09
N GLU A 267 -3.34 20.95 20.07
CA GLU A 267 -3.79 21.70 21.25
C GLU A 267 -5.08 21.14 21.89
N ASN A 268 -5.95 20.55 21.11
CA ASN A 268 -7.19 19.92 21.58
C ASN A 268 -7.00 18.47 22.08
N GLY A 269 -5.79 17.96 22.11
CA GLY A 269 -5.46 16.61 22.55
C GLY A 269 -5.52 15.53 21.47
N THR A 270 -5.94 15.85 20.24
CA THR A 270 -5.94 14.89 19.13
C THR A 270 -4.50 14.52 18.74
N ILE A 271 -4.25 13.23 18.54
CA ILE A 271 -2.95 12.73 18.07
C ILE A 271 -3.00 12.53 16.56
N VAL A 272 -2.07 13.17 15.87
CA VAL A 272 -1.86 13.06 14.41
C VAL A 272 -0.56 12.31 14.15
N LYS A 273 -0.63 11.30 13.30
CA LYS A 273 0.55 10.54 12.83
C LYS A 273 1.18 11.29 11.66
N VAL A 274 2.50 11.46 11.72
CA VAL A 274 3.30 12.07 10.65
C VAL A 274 4.50 11.19 10.36
N PHE A 275 4.75 10.89 9.08
CA PHE A 275 5.92 10.11 8.65
C PHE A 275 6.86 11.00 7.86
N LYS A 276 8.10 11.07 8.30
CA LYS A 276 9.18 11.79 7.60
C LYS A 276 10.18 10.79 7.06
N GLN A 277 10.34 10.75 5.74
CA GLN A 277 11.38 9.97 5.09
C GLN A 277 12.74 10.65 5.23
N HIS A 278 13.78 9.87 5.47
CA HIS A 278 15.17 10.34 5.50
C HIS A 278 15.73 10.26 4.08
N THR A 279 15.64 11.38 3.34
CA THR A 279 16.08 11.46 1.94
C THR A 279 17.56 11.79 1.81
N ASN A 280 18.13 12.57 2.75
CA ASN A 280 19.53 12.94 2.78
C ASN A 280 20.06 12.98 4.21
N TYR A 281 21.25 12.43 4.44
CA TYR A 281 21.93 12.50 5.74
C TYR A 281 22.30 13.94 6.16
N LEU A 282 22.39 14.85 5.18
CA LEU A 282 22.75 16.26 5.39
C LEU A 282 21.53 17.18 5.52
N ASP A 283 20.34 16.77 5.04
CA ASP A 283 19.11 17.57 5.15
C ASP A 283 18.43 17.40 6.52
N ASP A 284 18.73 16.32 7.21
CA ASP A 284 18.35 16.08 8.60
C ASP A 284 19.41 16.71 9.51
N GLY A 285 19.65 18.02 9.39
CA GLY A 285 20.61 18.77 10.20
C GLY A 285 20.49 18.51 11.71
N PRO A 286 21.22 19.21 12.57
CA PRO A 286 21.29 18.97 14.03
C PRO A 286 19.95 18.95 14.76
N GLU A 287 18.86 19.19 14.05
CA GLU A 287 17.48 19.20 14.54
C GLU A 287 16.96 17.81 14.98
N ILE A 288 17.58 16.71 14.54
CA ILE A 288 17.26 15.36 15.00
C ILE A 288 18.37 14.83 15.93
N GLN A 289 18.94 15.68 16.73
CA GLN A 289 19.72 15.23 17.86
C GLN A 289 18.75 14.85 18.99
N TRP A 290 18.46 13.59 19.10
CA TRP A 290 17.77 13.00 20.24
C TRP A 290 18.57 13.28 21.51
N LYS A 291 18.06 14.18 22.34
CA LYS A 291 18.51 14.31 23.74
C LYS A 291 17.52 13.63 24.64
#